data_5757bba8f0e390fce913b23016bc196d
#
_entry.id   5757bba8f0e390fce913b23016bc196d
#
_cell.length_a   1.000
_cell.length_b   1.000
_cell.length_c   1.000
_cell.angle_alpha   90.00
_cell.angle_beta   90.00
_cell.angle_gamma   90.00
#
_symmetry.space_group_name_H-M   'P 1'
#
loop_
_entity.id
_entity.type
_entity.pdbx_description
1 polymer ?
#
loop_
_entity_poly.entity_id
_entity_poly.type
_entity_poly.pdbx_seq_one_letter_code
_entity_poly.pdbx_strand_id
1 'polypeptide(L)'
;MSHGIPRHSAKAERSEEAYQQELRKIESYRELDQLVRGKIAEHQYTPETLEKISELLGRNPEYYTVWNYRRQVLRHEFSRALSSDSEVSAADQITAWIKKDLLFLIPLLRSFPKCYWIWNYRLWLLDEAKRLLPLPIARRIWEEELALAGKMLSLDSRNFHGWGYRHFVVQTLEQLTSRETGKGSMTQTEFEYAKKMVGANLSNFSAWHYRTKLIQRLLDEQSASDEERRKILNDELELIHRALCDPYDQSLWFYHQNLMCTFDPALSGQTMAPNLTNPERREYIRREIEEIEEMLDGAEDCKYIYQALIDCTVLASKVEGRMSSDDQQKIRGWLSELKQLDPLRQGRWLDFERSLCR
;
A
#
# COMPACT_ATOMS: atom_id res chain seq x y z
N MET A 1 -6.74 -14.49 -0.01
CA MET A 1 -7.16 -14.87 -1.39
C MET A 1 -5.92 -15.21 -2.19
N SER A 2 -5.86 -16.41 -2.73
CA SER A 2 -4.75 -16.92 -3.55
C SER A 2 -4.70 -16.11 -4.87
N HIS A 3 -3.53 -15.56 -5.21
CA HIS A 3 -3.30 -14.89 -6.50
C HIS A 3 -3.15 -15.88 -7.68
N GLY A 4 -3.35 -17.17 -7.46
CA GLY A 4 -3.28 -18.21 -8.46
C GLY A 4 -4.67 -18.65 -8.91
N ILE A 5 -5.28 -18.00 -9.88
CA ILE A 5 -6.34 -18.64 -10.68
C ILE A 5 -5.58 -19.64 -11.57
N PRO A 6 -5.76 -20.96 -11.40
CA PRO A 6 -5.17 -21.93 -12.31
C PRO A 6 -5.66 -21.63 -13.71
N ARG A 7 -4.76 -21.47 -14.68
CA ARG A 7 -5.16 -21.48 -16.08
C ARG A 7 -5.66 -22.87 -16.37
N HIS A 8 -6.97 -23.04 -16.42
CA HIS A 8 -7.55 -24.30 -16.87
C HIS A 8 -7.11 -24.54 -18.31
N SER A 9 -6.19 -25.48 -18.46
CA SER A 9 -5.66 -25.92 -19.76
C SER A 9 -6.62 -26.79 -20.56
N ALA A 10 -7.80 -27.12 -20.03
CA ALA A 10 -8.86 -27.81 -20.77
C ALA A 10 -9.85 -26.76 -21.31
N LYS A 11 -9.87 -26.58 -22.64
CA LYS A 11 -11.06 -26.09 -23.33
C LYS A 11 -12.16 -27.12 -23.07
N ALA A 12 -12.93 -26.94 -22.00
CA ALA A 12 -14.21 -27.61 -21.87
C ALA A 12 -15.01 -27.19 -23.13
N GLU A 13 -15.52 -28.16 -23.90
CA GLU A 13 -16.43 -27.87 -25.00
C GLU A 13 -17.59 -27.05 -24.43
N ARG A 14 -17.68 -25.79 -24.84
CA ARG A 14 -18.76 -24.91 -24.40
C ARG A 14 -20.03 -25.42 -25.00
N SER A 15 -21.09 -25.56 -24.21
CA SER A 15 -22.40 -25.89 -24.77
C SER A 15 -22.83 -24.76 -25.70
N GLU A 16 -23.59 -25.13 -26.77
CA GLU A 16 -24.14 -24.16 -27.73
C GLU A 16 -24.95 -23.07 -27.01
N GLU A 17 -25.69 -23.42 -25.97
CA GLU A 17 -26.47 -22.48 -25.17
C GLU A 17 -25.56 -21.44 -24.46
N ALA A 18 -24.42 -21.87 -23.88
CA ALA A 18 -23.47 -20.97 -23.25
C ALA A 18 -22.81 -20.03 -24.26
N TYR A 19 -22.53 -20.51 -25.47
CA TYR A 19 -22.02 -19.71 -26.58
C TYR A 19 -23.05 -18.65 -27.03
N GLN A 20 -24.32 -19.03 -27.23
CA GLN A 20 -25.38 -18.10 -27.58
C GLN A 20 -25.65 -17.05 -26.50
N GLN A 21 -25.57 -17.42 -25.24
CA GLN A 21 -25.65 -16.46 -24.12
C GLN A 21 -24.50 -15.46 -24.14
N GLU A 22 -23.29 -15.90 -24.46
CA GLU A 22 -22.11 -15.02 -24.57
C GLU A 22 -22.27 -14.04 -25.73
N LEU A 23 -22.72 -14.51 -26.88
CA LEU A 23 -23.02 -13.65 -28.06
C LEU A 23 -24.04 -12.55 -27.72
N ARG A 24 -25.14 -12.89 -27.05
CA ARG A 24 -26.13 -11.90 -26.62
C ARG A 24 -25.57 -10.85 -25.67
N LYS A 25 -24.70 -11.27 -24.76
CA LYS A 25 -23.99 -10.33 -23.85
C LYS A 25 -23.09 -9.38 -24.62
N ILE A 26 -22.34 -9.88 -25.59
CA ILE A 26 -21.46 -9.08 -26.45
C ILE A 26 -22.29 -8.09 -27.28
N GLU A 27 -23.39 -8.52 -27.86
CA GLU A 27 -24.29 -7.66 -28.66
C GLU A 27 -24.86 -6.53 -27.78
N SER A 28 -25.44 -6.87 -26.64
CA SER A 28 -25.98 -5.90 -25.69
C SER A 28 -24.89 -4.91 -25.16
N TYR A 29 -23.64 -5.37 -25.01
CA TYR A 29 -22.54 -4.49 -24.66
C TYR A 29 -22.21 -3.51 -25.80
N ARG A 30 -22.18 -4.00 -27.05
CA ARG A 30 -21.90 -3.17 -28.23
C ARG A 30 -22.96 -2.11 -28.46
N GLU A 31 -24.24 -2.46 -28.30
CA GLU A 31 -25.34 -1.51 -28.39
C GLU A 31 -25.22 -0.39 -27.35
N LEU A 32 -24.91 -0.75 -26.11
CA LEU A 32 -24.70 0.22 -25.04
C LEU A 32 -23.45 1.11 -25.29
N ASP A 33 -22.35 0.53 -25.78
CA ASP A 33 -21.15 1.29 -26.14
C ASP A 33 -21.42 2.29 -27.27
N GLN A 34 -22.13 1.86 -28.32
CA GLN A 34 -22.53 2.74 -29.44
C GLN A 34 -23.45 3.88 -28.99
N LEU A 35 -24.42 3.58 -28.12
CA LEU A 35 -25.31 4.59 -27.54
C LEU A 35 -24.53 5.63 -26.74
N VAL A 36 -23.62 5.17 -25.86
CA VAL A 36 -22.79 6.08 -25.04
C VAL A 36 -21.85 6.91 -25.92
N ARG A 37 -21.21 6.31 -26.92
CA ARG A 37 -20.39 7.03 -27.90
C ARG A 37 -21.15 8.08 -28.69
N GLY A 38 -22.38 7.79 -29.10
CA GLY A 38 -23.26 8.77 -29.74
C GLY A 38 -23.53 9.98 -28.84
N LYS A 39 -23.91 9.74 -27.58
CA LYS A 39 -24.11 10.79 -26.58
C LYS A 39 -22.84 11.62 -26.32
N ILE A 40 -21.66 10.97 -26.32
CA ILE A 40 -20.36 11.65 -26.21
C ILE A 40 -20.09 12.56 -27.41
N ALA A 41 -20.33 12.06 -28.64
CA ALA A 41 -20.10 12.83 -29.85
C ALA A 41 -21.01 14.06 -29.94
N GLU A 42 -22.26 13.94 -29.44
CA GLU A 42 -23.24 15.01 -29.38
C GLU A 42 -23.09 15.94 -28.18
N HIS A 43 -22.06 15.74 -27.34
CA HIS A 43 -21.80 16.51 -26.10
C HIS A 43 -23.02 16.58 -25.14
N GLN A 44 -23.75 15.47 -24.99
CA GLN A 44 -24.93 15.39 -24.14
C GLN A 44 -24.56 15.31 -22.65
N TYR A 45 -24.54 16.40 -21.93
CA TYR A 45 -24.25 16.49 -20.49
C TYR A 45 -25.56 16.42 -19.68
N THR A 46 -26.23 15.28 -19.68
CA THR A 46 -27.52 15.10 -19.01
C THR A 46 -27.48 13.99 -17.95
N PRO A 47 -28.40 14.00 -16.96
CA PRO A 47 -28.54 12.91 -15.99
C PRO A 47 -28.76 11.54 -16.66
N GLU A 48 -29.53 11.49 -17.75
CA GLU A 48 -29.76 10.25 -18.52
C GLU A 48 -28.46 9.72 -19.14
N THR A 49 -27.62 10.60 -19.66
CA THR A 49 -26.29 10.23 -20.16
C THR A 49 -25.43 9.64 -19.04
N LEU A 50 -25.48 10.24 -17.83
CA LEU A 50 -24.75 9.75 -16.68
C LEU A 50 -25.20 8.34 -16.27
N GLU A 51 -26.50 8.02 -16.39
CA GLU A 51 -27.03 6.68 -16.12
C GLU A 51 -26.51 5.65 -17.13
N LYS A 52 -26.50 5.97 -18.43
CA LYS A 52 -25.95 5.08 -19.46
C LYS A 52 -24.45 4.86 -19.32
N ILE A 53 -23.70 5.90 -18.94
CA ILE A 53 -22.30 5.79 -18.57
C ILE A 53 -22.14 4.87 -17.35
N SER A 54 -22.99 4.98 -16.34
CA SER A 54 -22.93 4.13 -15.14
C SER A 54 -23.16 2.65 -15.50
N GLU A 55 -24.11 2.38 -16.39
CA GLU A 55 -24.40 1.03 -16.88
C GLU A 55 -23.18 0.45 -17.63
N LEU A 56 -22.57 1.22 -18.52
CA LEU A 56 -21.39 0.80 -19.29
C LEU A 56 -20.18 0.55 -18.40
N LEU A 57 -19.89 1.46 -17.46
CA LEU A 57 -18.79 1.32 -16.49
C LEU A 57 -19.03 0.18 -15.49
N GLY A 58 -20.28 -0.15 -15.19
CA GLY A 58 -20.65 -1.34 -14.41
C GLY A 58 -20.26 -2.65 -15.09
N ARG A 59 -20.29 -2.68 -16.44
CA ARG A 59 -19.88 -3.83 -17.24
C ARG A 59 -18.38 -3.83 -17.56
N ASN A 60 -17.78 -2.65 -17.76
CA ASN A 60 -16.37 -2.48 -18.11
C ASN A 60 -15.76 -1.27 -17.39
N PRO A 61 -15.27 -1.43 -16.15
CA PRO A 61 -14.68 -0.35 -15.40
C PRO A 61 -13.28 0.07 -15.90
N GLU A 62 -12.68 -0.70 -16.81
CA GLU A 62 -11.38 -0.35 -17.43
C GLU A 62 -11.49 0.66 -18.56
N TYR A 63 -12.71 1.07 -18.91
CA TYR A 63 -12.97 1.98 -20.04
C TYR A 63 -12.67 3.46 -19.67
N TYR A 64 -11.38 3.83 -19.64
CA TYR A 64 -10.92 5.13 -19.11
C TYR A 64 -11.51 6.36 -19.81
N THR A 65 -11.78 6.32 -21.13
CA THR A 65 -12.37 7.44 -21.87
C THR A 65 -13.77 7.77 -21.40
N VAL A 66 -14.52 6.75 -21.00
CA VAL A 66 -15.88 6.90 -20.45
C VAL A 66 -15.83 7.55 -19.05
N TRP A 67 -14.80 7.22 -18.23
CA TRP A 67 -14.55 7.94 -16.98
C TRP A 67 -14.26 9.43 -17.19
N ASN A 68 -13.49 9.76 -18.23
CA ASN A 68 -13.20 11.16 -18.56
C ASN A 68 -14.47 11.92 -18.97
N TYR A 69 -15.34 11.29 -19.76
CA TYR A 69 -16.60 11.93 -20.12
C TYR A 69 -17.53 12.06 -18.89
N ARG A 70 -17.57 11.08 -18.00
CA ARG A 70 -18.29 11.19 -16.73
C ARG A 70 -17.86 12.43 -15.92
N ARG A 71 -16.55 12.72 -15.87
CA ARG A 71 -16.03 13.95 -15.24
C ARG A 71 -16.57 15.23 -15.91
N GLN A 72 -16.67 15.23 -17.24
CA GLN A 72 -17.23 16.37 -17.98
C GLN A 72 -18.71 16.59 -17.66
N VAL A 73 -19.51 15.52 -17.62
CA VAL A 73 -20.92 15.61 -17.22
C VAL A 73 -21.07 16.19 -15.82
N LEU A 74 -20.31 15.71 -14.85
CA LEU A 74 -20.38 16.25 -13.48
C LEU A 74 -19.89 17.69 -13.39
N ARG A 75 -18.83 18.05 -14.10
CA ARG A 75 -18.36 19.45 -14.16
C ARG A 75 -19.41 20.40 -14.73
N HIS A 76 -20.16 19.95 -15.73
CA HIS A 76 -21.30 20.69 -16.26
C HIS A 76 -22.37 20.89 -15.17
N GLU A 77 -22.73 19.82 -14.42
CA GLU A 77 -23.70 19.91 -13.32
C GLU A 77 -23.20 20.81 -12.18
N PHE A 78 -21.91 20.76 -11.83
CA PHE A 78 -21.32 21.65 -10.83
C PHE A 78 -21.37 23.12 -11.28
N SER A 79 -21.06 23.40 -12.56
CA SER A 79 -21.13 24.75 -13.11
C SER A 79 -22.56 25.27 -13.11
N ARG A 80 -23.53 24.39 -13.44
CA ARG A 80 -24.96 24.73 -13.39
C ARG A 80 -25.42 25.07 -11.98
N ALA A 81 -24.99 24.28 -10.97
CA ALA A 81 -25.30 24.54 -9.57
C ALA A 81 -24.74 25.89 -9.10
N LEU A 82 -23.49 26.22 -9.50
CA LEU A 82 -22.86 27.49 -9.16
C LEU A 82 -23.51 28.73 -9.80
N SER A 83 -24.19 28.54 -10.94
CA SER A 83 -24.86 29.62 -11.70
C SER A 83 -26.38 29.69 -11.43
N SER A 84 -26.89 28.83 -10.56
CA SER A 84 -28.33 28.72 -10.29
C SER A 84 -28.75 29.68 -9.18
N ASP A 85 -29.84 30.41 -9.38
CA ASP A 85 -30.55 31.20 -8.35
C ASP A 85 -31.54 30.35 -7.52
N SER A 86 -31.27 29.03 -7.41
CA SER A 86 -32.11 28.09 -6.67
C SER A 86 -32.14 28.37 -5.18
N GLU A 87 -33.27 28.08 -4.50
CA GLU A 87 -33.39 28.10 -3.04
C GLU A 87 -32.42 27.13 -2.35
N VAL A 88 -32.04 26.02 -3.03
CA VAL A 88 -31.04 25.07 -2.54
C VAL A 88 -29.64 25.61 -2.85
N SER A 89 -28.81 25.69 -1.82
CA SER A 89 -27.45 26.23 -1.99
C SER A 89 -26.64 25.43 -3.01
N ALA A 90 -25.78 26.11 -3.76
CA ALA A 90 -24.86 25.47 -4.70
C ALA A 90 -24.00 24.39 -3.99
N ALA A 91 -23.57 24.63 -2.75
CA ALA A 91 -22.80 23.69 -1.97
C ALA A 91 -23.58 22.39 -1.69
N ASP A 92 -24.88 22.49 -1.37
CA ASP A 92 -25.73 21.32 -1.13
C ASP A 92 -25.97 20.52 -2.42
N GLN A 93 -26.21 21.20 -3.53
CA GLN A 93 -26.38 20.55 -4.83
C GLN A 93 -25.11 19.80 -5.27
N ILE A 94 -23.94 20.44 -5.16
CA ILE A 94 -22.65 19.83 -5.48
C ILE A 94 -22.36 18.66 -4.54
N THR A 95 -22.62 18.82 -3.24
CA THR A 95 -22.46 17.73 -2.24
C THR A 95 -23.33 16.53 -2.60
N ALA A 96 -24.58 16.75 -3.00
CA ALA A 96 -25.49 15.67 -3.42
C ALA A 96 -24.94 14.91 -4.65
N TRP A 97 -24.45 15.61 -5.67
CA TRP A 97 -23.82 15.01 -6.84
C TRP A 97 -22.59 14.18 -6.49
N ILE A 98 -21.67 14.75 -5.69
CA ILE A 98 -20.45 14.06 -5.26
C ILE A 98 -20.79 12.79 -4.46
N LYS A 99 -21.71 12.88 -3.50
CA LYS A 99 -22.11 11.73 -2.68
C LYS A 99 -22.81 10.65 -3.52
N LYS A 100 -23.68 11.03 -4.45
CA LYS A 100 -24.33 10.09 -5.40
C LYS A 100 -23.29 9.31 -6.18
N ASP A 101 -22.26 9.99 -6.68
CA ASP A 101 -21.21 9.35 -7.47
C ASP A 101 -20.26 8.49 -6.61
N LEU A 102 -19.90 8.95 -5.40
CA LEU A 102 -19.12 8.14 -4.47
C LEU A 102 -19.87 6.85 -4.08
N LEU A 103 -21.18 6.89 -3.93
CA LEU A 103 -22.01 5.71 -3.68
C LEU A 103 -22.05 4.75 -4.87
N PHE A 104 -22.16 5.27 -6.10
CA PHE A 104 -22.10 4.47 -7.34
C PHE A 104 -20.81 3.64 -7.42
N LEU A 105 -19.68 4.17 -6.91
CA LEU A 105 -18.38 3.49 -6.96
C LEU A 105 -18.23 2.35 -5.95
N ILE A 106 -19.05 2.27 -4.90
CA ILE A 106 -18.90 1.24 -3.84
C ILE A 106 -19.04 -0.19 -4.40
N PRO A 107 -20.10 -0.56 -5.15
CA PRO A 107 -20.22 -1.89 -5.74
C PRO A 107 -19.08 -2.19 -6.72
N LEU A 108 -18.62 -1.19 -7.49
CA LEU A 108 -17.49 -1.35 -8.39
C LEU A 108 -16.18 -1.66 -7.67
N LEU A 109 -15.89 -0.97 -6.55
CA LEU A 109 -14.72 -1.26 -5.72
C LEU A 109 -14.74 -2.68 -5.14
N ARG A 110 -15.93 -3.20 -4.79
CA ARG A 110 -16.07 -4.57 -4.29
C ARG A 110 -15.85 -5.62 -5.38
N SER A 111 -16.37 -5.37 -6.58
CA SER A 111 -16.28 -6.30 -7.72
C SER A 111 -14.91 -6.23 -8.40
N PHE A 112 -14.31 -5.06 -8.46
CA PHE A 112 -13.07 -4.77 -9.19
C PHE A 112 -12.06 -4.00 -8.32
N PRO A 113 -11.64 -4.54 -7.16
CA PRO A 113 -10.83 -3.80 -6.17
C PRO A 113 -9.44 -3.41 -6.68
N LYS A 114 -9.00 -3.97 -7.82
CA LYS A 114 -7.70 -3.71 -8.45
C LYS A 114 -7.81 -2.87 -9.72
N CYS A 115 -9.01 -2.42 -10.10
CA CYS A 115 -9.21 -1.51 -11.22
C CYS A 115 -8.71 -0.11 -10.83
N TYR A 116 -7.62 0.32 -11.46
CA TYR A 116 -6.99 1.62 -11.21
C TYR A 116 -7.95 2.81 -11.42
N TRP A 117 -8.80 2.73 -12.45
CA TRP A 117 -9.66 3.85 -12.86
C TRP A 117 -10.74 4.19 -11.84
N ILE A 118 -11.23 3.20 -11.07
CA ILE A 118 -12.21 3.43 -10.01
C ILE A 118 -11.59 4.25 -8.89
N TRP A 119 -10.38 3.89 -8.42
CA TRP A 119 -9.66 4.63 -7.39
C TRP A 119 -9.30 6.04 -7.83
N ASN A 120 -8.82 6.18 -9.09
CA ASN A 120 -8.46 7.46 -9.67
C ASN A 120 -9.66 8.41 -9.81
N TYR A 121 -10.81 7.87 -10.26
CA TYR A 121 -12.01 8.66 -10.39
C TYR A 121 -12.54 9.10 -9.01
N ARG A 122 -12.41 8.25 -8.01
CA ARG A 122 -12.77 8.55 -6.63
C ARG A 122 -11.95 9.69 -6.05
N LEU A 123 -10.63 9.67 -6.26
CA LEU A 123 -9.73 10.76 -5.88
C LEU A 123 -10.11 12.08 -6.57
N TRP A 124 -10.46 12.03 -7.85
CA TRP A 124 -10.93 13.21 -8.56
C TRP A 124 -12.19 13.83 -7.93
N LEU A 125 -13.17 13.01 -7.53
CA LEU A 125 -14.36 13.51 -6.82
C LEU A 125 -14.01 14.21 -5.51
N LEU A 126 -13.07 13.67 -4.76
CA LEU A 126 -12.61 14.24 -3.51
C LEU A 126 -11.86 15.57 -3.72
N ASP A 127 -11.07 15.67 -4.79
CA ASP A 127 -10.40 16.92 -5.15
C ASP A 127 -11.41 17.99 -5.60
N GLU A 128 -12.47 17.61 -6.33
CA GLU A 128 -13.55 18.55 -6.65
C GLU A 128 -14.31 18.97 -5.37
N ALA A 129 -14.53 18.07 -4.41
CA ALA A 129 -15.11 18.43 -3.11
C ALA A 129 -14.25 19.46 -2.38
N LYS A 130 -12.93 19.25 -2.31
CA LYS A 130 -11.98 20.20 -1.71
C LYS A 130 -11.95 21.55 -2.40
N ARG A 131 -12.16 21.58 -3.73
CA ARG A 131 -12.12 22.80 -4.55
C ARG A 131 -13.40 23.61 -4.48
N LEU A 132 -14.58 22.93 -4.41
CA LEU A 132 -15.88 23.57 -4.62
C LEU A 132 -16.69 23.76 -3.34
N LEU A 133 -16.41 23.00 -2.29
CA LEU A 133 -17.21 22.99 -1.08
C LEU A 133 -16.56 23.74 0.07
N PRO A 134 -17.34 24.29 1.01
CA PRO A 134 -16.83 24.82 2.26
C PRO A 134 -15.97 23.79 3.01
N LEU A 135 -14.89 24.27 3.64
CA LEU A 135 -13.89 23.40 4.29
C LEU A 135 -14.50 22.34 5.26
N PRO A 136 -15.47 22.65 6.12
CA PRO A 136 -16.05 21.65 7.01
C PRO A 136 -16.78 20.52 6.25
N ILE A 137 -17.47 20.84 5.16
CA ILE A 137 -18.20 19.85 4.33
C ILE A 137 -17.19 18.98 3.59
N ALA A 138 -16.19 19.59 2.95
CA ALA A 138 -15.13 18.87 2.27
C ALA A 138 -14.41 17.92 3.23
N ARG A 139 -13.98 18.40 4.41
CA ARG A 139 -13.31 17.59 5.43
C ARG A 139 -14.13 16.37 5.83
N ARG A 140 -15.43 16.53 6.08
CA ARG A 140 -16.32 15.42 6.43
C ARG A 140 -16.37 14.35 5.34
N ILE A 141 -16.39 14.73 4.06
CA ILE A 141 -16.36 13.78 2.95
C ILE A 141 -15.03 12.99 2.96
N TRP A 142 -13.90 13.65 3.21
CA TRP A 142 -12.61 12.99 3.32
C TRP A 142 -12.51 12.05 4.55
N GLU A 143 -13.15 12.39 5.67
CA GLU A 143 -13.25 11.51 6.84
C GLU A 143 -14.09 10.25 6.54
N GLU A 144 -15.21 10.40 5.83
CA GLU A 144 -16.03 9.28 5.34
C GLU A 144 -15.21 8.36 4.42
N GLU A 145 -14.31 8.91 3.59
CA GLU A 145 -13.41 8.16 2.72
C GLU A 145 -12.31 7.41 3.48
N LEU A 146 -11.78 7.98 4.54
CA LEU A 146 -10.81 7.26 5.39
C LEU A 146 -11.45 6.01 6.00
N ALA A 147 -12.70 6.11 6.46
CA ALA A 147 -13.44 4.97 6.96
C ALA A 147 -13.71 3.91 5.88
N LEU A 148 -14.03 4.33 4.65
CA LEU A 148 -14.19 3.42 3.51
C LEU A 148 -12.89 2.71 3.17
N ALA A 149 -11.77 3.44 3.09
CA ALA A 149 -10.45 2.84 2.83
C ALA A 149 -10.11 1.76 3.87
N GLY A 150 -10.42 1.99 5.14
CA GLY A 150 -10.29 1.00 6.20
C GLY A 150 -11.14 -0.26 5.95
N LYS A 151 -12.39 -0.10 5.52
CA LYS A 151 -13.28 -1.23 5.17
C LYS A 151 -12.76 -2.01 3.95
N MET A 152 -12.27 -1.34 2.93
CA MET A 152 -11.71 -2.02 1.75
C MET A 152 -10.44 -2.80 2.11
N LEU A 153 -9.56 -2.24 2.95
CA LEU A 153 -8.37 -2.92 3.44
C LEU A 153 -8.67 -4.07 4.42
N SER A 154 -9.82 -4.06 5.11
CA SER A 154 -10.25 -5.22 5.90
C SER A 154 -10.70 -6.40 5.02
N LEU A 155 -11.16 -6.15 3.78
CA LEU A 155 -11.53 -7.18 2.81
C LEU A 155 -10.33 -7.74 2.04
N ASP A 156 -9.40 -6.86 1.65
CA ASP A 156 -8.13 -7.22 1.01
C ASP A 156 -6.99 -6.39 1.65
N SER A 157 -6.41 -6.94 2.71
CA SER A 157 -5.40 -6.26 3.55
C SER A 157 -4.09 -5.98 2.82
N ARG A 158 -3.88 -6.57 1.64
CA ARG A 158 -2.68 -6.41 0.82
C ARG A 158 -2.94 -5.65 -0.48
N ASN A 159 -4.12 -5.01 -0.62
CA ASN A 159 -4.45 -4.21 -1.78
C ASN A 159 -3.62 -2.92 -1.79
N PHE A 160 -2.61 -2.85 -2.66
CA PHE A 160 -1.73 -1.69 -2.73
C PHE A 160 -2.46 -0.41 -3.16
N HIS A 161 -3.52 -0.50 -3.99
CA HIS A 161 -4.36 0.64 -4.34
C HIS A 161 -5.07 1.20 -3.11
N GLY A 162 -5.62 0.31 -2.27
CA GLY A 162 -6.27 0.70 -1.02
C GLY A 162 -5.31 1.40 -0.06
N TRP A 163 -4.06 0.90 0.05
CA TRP A 163 -3.03 1.54 0.87
C TRP A 163 -2.60 2.89 0.31
N GLY A 164 -2.32 2.98 -0.99
CA GLY A 164 -1.96 4.25 -1.63
C GLY A 164 -3.08 5.30 -1.48
N TYR A 165 -4.34 4.87 -1.66
CA TYR A 165 -5.52 5.71 -1.46
C TYR A 165 -5.63 6.20 -0.01
N ARG A 166 -5.48 5.30 0.98
CA ARG A 166 -5.50 5.66 2.40
C ARG A 166 -4.44 6.69 2.75
N HIS A 167 -3.19 6.50 2.29
CA HIS A 167 -2.10 7.45 2.55
C HIS A 167 -2.42 8.84 2.00
N PHE A 168 -2.97 8.91 0.79
CA PHE A 168 -3.36 10.18 0.19
C PHE A 168 -4.49 10.86 0.97
N VAL A 169 -5.49 10.09 1.40
CA VAL A 169 -6.60 10.60 2.23
C VAL A 169 -6.08 11.14 3.56
N VAL A 170 -5.23 10.40 4.27
CA VAL A 170 -4.63 10.84 5.54
C VAL A 170 -3.84 12.13 5.35
N GLN A 171 -2.95 12.19 4.36
CA GLN A 171 -2.15 13.38 4.07
C GLN A 171 -3.03 14.61 3.78
N THR A 172 -4.12 14.42 3.04
CA THR A 172 -5.05 15.52 2.75
C THR A 172 -5.82 15.95 4.00
N LEU A 173 -6.28 15.02 4.83
CA LEU A 173 -6.95 15.33 6.09
C LEU A 173 -6.03 16.11 7.04
N GLU A 174 -4.76 15.74 7.14
CA GLU A 174 -3.77 16.50 7.91
C GLU A 174 -3.66 17.95 7.42
N GLN A 175 -3.60 18.15 6.09
CA GLN A 175 -3.55 19.49 5.49
C GLN A 175 -4.83 20.30 5.76
N LEU A 176 -6.01 19.69 5.63
CA LEU A 176 -7.28 20.34 5.86
C LEU A 176 -7.45 20.73 7.34
N THR A 177 -7.09 19.83 8.26
CA THR A 177 -7.16 20.06 9.70
C THR A 177 -6.14 21.10 10.15
N SER A 178 -4.93 21.09 9.62
CA SER A 178 -3.90 22.10 9.94
C SER A 178 -4.31 23.51 9.53
N ARG A 179 -5.03 23.65 8.43
CA ARG A 179 -5.58 24.96 7.99
C ARG A 179 -6.65 25.50 8.97
N GLU A 180 -7.36 24.62 9.64
CA GLU A 180 -8.47 24.98 10.52
C GLU A 180 -8.00 25.20 11.96
N THR A 181 -7.13 24.33 12.47
CA THR A 181 -6.77 24.29 13.90
C THR A 181 -5.30 24.58 14.19
N GLY A 182 -4.45 24.68 13.17
CA GLY A 182 -2.99 24.82 13.30
C GLY A 182 -2.28 23.52 13.75
N LYS A 183 -3.02 22.46 14.06
CA LYS A 183 -2.50 21.12 14.43
C LYS A 183 -3.30 20.06 13.69
N GLY A 184 -2.64 19.15 12.98
CA GLY A 184 -3.35 18.22 12.12
C GLY A 184 -2.70 16.85 11.96
N SER A 185 -1.69 16.49 12.80
CA SER A 185 -1.04 15.19 12.66
C SER A 185 -1.99 14.03 12.97
N MET A 186 -2.01 13.04 12.09
CA MET A 186 -2.71 11.76 12.26
C MET A 186 -1.74 10.61 12.53
N THR A 187 -0.47 10.90 12.78
CA THR A 187 0.61 9.90 12.91
C THR A 187 0.30 8.84 13.96
N GLN A 188 -0.16 9.23 15.15
CA GLN A 188 -0.51 8.29 16.21
C GLN A 188 -1.70 7.38 15.80
N THR A 189 -2.74 7.95 15.20
CA THR A 189 -3.92 7.19 14.76
C THR A 189 -3.54 6.18 13.67
N GLU A 190 -2.70 6.58 12.71
CA GLU A 190 -2.24 5.70 11.65
C GLU A 190 -1.25 4.63 12.15
N PHE A 191 -0.46 4.94 13.17
CA PHE A 191 0.41 3.96 13.83
C PHE A 191 -0.41 2.85 14.50
N GLU A 192 -1.47 3.20 15.23
CA GLU A 192 -2.40 2.21 15.82
C GLU A 192 -3.15 1.41 14.73
N TYR A 193 -3.51 2.06 13.62
CA TYR A 193 -4.09 1.36 12.49
C TYR A 193 -3.11 0.35 11.86
N ALA A 194 -1.85 0.74 11.63
CA ALA A 194 -0.82 -0.15 11.11
C ALA A 194 -0.56 -1.33 12.07
N LYS A 195 -0.52 -1.07 13.39
CA LYS A 195 -0.40 -2.10 14.44
C LYS A 195 -1.53 -3.12 14.36
N LYS A 196 -2.78 -2.65 14.23
CA LYS A 196 -3.96 -3.52 14.06
C LYS A 196 -3.85 -4.37 12.80
N MET A 197 -3.41 -3.79 11.68
CA MET A 197 -3.30 -4.50 10.40
C MET A 197 -2.20 -5.56 10.41
N VAL A 198 -1.08 -5.28 11.06
CA VAL A 198 0.01 -6.24 11.31
C VAL A 198 -0.48 -7.39 12.20
N GLY A 199 -1.15 -7.08 13.32
CA GLY A 199 -1.69 -8.10 14.23
C GLY A 199 -2.76 -9.00 13.60
N ALA A 200 -3.51 -8.48 12.60
CA ALA A 200 -4.50 -9.27 11.88
C ALA A 200 -3.90 -10.16 10.78
N ASN A 201 -2.76 -9.79 10.22
CA ASN A 201 -2.08 -10.53 9.16
C ASN A 201 -0.59 -10.17 9.13
N LEU A 202 0.25 -11.03 9.68
CA LEU A 202 1.72 -10.85 9.70
C LEU A 202 2.32 -10.78 8.29
N SER A 203 1.74 -11.44 7.29
CA SER A 203 2.17 -11.37 5.89
C SER A 203 1.79 -10.05 5.18
N ASN A 204 1.30 -9.06 5.92
CA ASN A 204 0.92 -7.78 5.35
C ASN A 204 2.11 -6.83 5.23
N PHE A 205 2.93 -7.03 4.17
CA PHE A 205 4.08 -6.19 3.88
C PHE A 205 3.75 -4.68 3.84
N SER A 206 2.57 -4.31 3.31
CA SER A 206 2.17 -2.89 3.22
C SER A 206 2.00 -2.26 4.59
N ALA A 207 1.45 -3.00 5.56
CA ALA A 207 1.28 -2.52 6.94
C ALA A 207 2.64 -2.38 7.63
N TRP A 208 3.54 -3.35 7.48
CA TRP A 208 4.92 -3.28 7.99
C TRP A 208 5.68 -2.09 7.41
N HIS A 209 5.63 -1.92 6.09
CA HIS A 209 6.28 -0.79 5.43
C HIS A 209 5.73 0.57 5.89
N TYR A 210 4.42 0.67 6.09
CA TYR A 210 3.82 1.89 6.60
C TYR A 210 4.26 2.18 8.05
N ARG A 211 4.32 1.13 8.88
CA ARG A 211 4.78 1.22 10.26
C ARG A 211 6.17 1.85 10.37
N THR A 212 7.13 1.46 9.51
CA THR A 212 8.50 2.01 9.55
C THR A 212 8.54 3.53 9.42
N LYS A 213 7.72 4.09 8.52
CA LYS A 213 7.61 5.54 8.29
C LYS A 213 6.93 6.26 9.44
N LEU A 214 5.91 5.62 10.02
CA LEU A 214 5.14 6.20 11.11
C LEU A 214 5.93 6.27 12.41
N ILE A 215 6.74 5.26 12.73
CA ILE A 215 7.56 5.24 13.94
C ILE A 215 8.52 6.43 13.97
N GLN A 216 9.29 6.62 12.90
CA GLN A 216 10.23 7.73 12.83
C GLN A 216 9.51 9.07 12.98
N ARG A 217 8.44 9.28 12.21
CA ARG A 217 7.65 10.50 12.27
C ARG A 217 7.04 10.74 13.65
N LEU A 218 6.54 9.69 14.31
CA LEU A 218 5.97 9.77 15.66
C LEU A 218 7.01 10.23 16.68
N LEU A 219 8.21 9.62 16.65
CA LEU A 219 9.32 9.97 17.53
C LEU A 219 9.79 11.41 17.32
N ASP A 220 9.82 11.87 16.07
CA ASP A 220 10.21 13.24 15.73
C ASP A 220 9.13 14.25 16.18
N GLU A 221 7.85 13.99 15.97
CA GLU A 221 6.74 14.84 16.40
C GLU A 221 6.66 14.95 17.96
N GLN A 222 7.03 13.88 18.66
CA GLN A 222 7.08 13.85 20.12
C GLN A 222 8.38 14.43 20.70
N SER A 223 9.34 14.81 19.85
CA SER A 223 10.68 15.22 20.28
C SER A 223 11.32 14.19 21.21
N ALA A 224 11.17 12.90 20.89
CA ALA A 224 11.57 11.79 21.72
C ALA A 224 13.09 11.81 22.00
N SER A 225 13.46 11.60 23.25
CA SER A 225 14.85 11.46 23.69
C SER A 225 15.51 10.20 23.10
N ASP A 226 16.85 10.15 23.13
CA ASP A 226 17.59 8.97 22.67
C ASP A 226 17.24 7.71 23.46
N GLU A 227 16.90 7.83 24.73
CA GLU A 227 16.46 6.71 25.56
C GLU A 227 15.10 6.17 25.11
N GLU A 228 14.13 7.06 24.86
CA GLU A 228 12.82 6.68 24.34
C GLU A 228 12.92 6.04 22.95
N ARG A 229 13.80 6.58 22.09
CA ARG A 229 14.07 6.01 20.78
C ARG A 229 14.67 4.60 20.85
N ARG A 230 15.63 4.39 21.76
CA ARG A 230 16.21 3.06 22.04
C ARG A 230 15.16 2.07 22.58
N LYS A 231 14.28 2.55 23.47
CA LYS A 231 13.18 1.72 23.97
C LYS A 231 12.27 1.24 22.85
N ILE A 232 11.83 2.15 21.99
CA ILE A 232 10.98 1.79 20.84
C ILE A 232 11.71 0.84 19.88
N LEU A 233 13.01 1.05 19.64
CA LEU A 233 13.81 0.13 18.83
C LEU A 233 13.83 -1.28 19.43
N ASN A 234 14.04 -1.40 20.75
CA ASN A 234 14.01 -2.68 21.43
C ASN A 234 12.63 -3.35 21.36
N ASP A 235 11.54 -2.57 21.55
CA ASP A 235 10.18 -3.07 21.45
C ASP A 235 9.87 -3.58 20.01
N GLU A 236 10.41 -2.93 18.97
CA GLU A 236 10.24 -3.36 17.57
C GLU A 236 11.07 -4.62 17.25
N LEU A 237 12.29 -4.74 17.78
CA LEU A 237 13.10 -5.94 17.63
C LEU A 237 12.42 -7.13 18.33
N GLU A 238 11.94 -6.97 19.55
CA GLU A 238 11.18 -7.99 20.26
C GLU A 238 9.90 -8.39 19.50
N LEU A 239 9.20 -7.41 18.91
CA LEU A 239 8.02 -7.67 18.12
C LEU A 239 8.33 -8.54 16.89
N ILE A 240 9.42 -8.24 16.16
CA ILE A 240 9.76 -8.98 14.95
C ILE A 240 10.32 -10.37 15.31
N HIS A 241 11.09 -10.54 16.37
CA HIS A 241 11.56 -11.85 16.83
C HIS A 241 10.38 -12.78 17.16
N ARG A 242 9.38 -12.28 17.90
CA ARG A 242 8.15 -13.03 18.17
C ARG A 242 7.37 -13.39 16.90
N ALA A 243 7.38 -12.52 15.90
CA ALA A 243 6.70 -12.81 14.63
C ALA A 243 7.48 -13.82 13.78
N LEU A 244 8.81 -13.85 13.86
CA LEU A 244 9.71 -14.76 13.14
C LEU A 244 9.74 -16.19 13.71
N CYS A 245 8.89 -16.52 14.71
CA CYS A 245 8.69 -17.93 15.11
C CYS A 245 8.20 -18.80 13.92
N ASP A 246 7.64 -18.18 12.85
CA ASP A 246 7.51 -18.76 11.51
C ASP A 246 8.44 -18.01 10.54
N PRO A 247 9.68 -18.52 10.31
CA PRO A 247 10.69 -17.79 9.56
C PRO A 247 10.48 -17.83 8.03
N TYR A 248 9.46 -18.48 7.52
CA TYR A 248 9.22 -18.61 6.08
C TYR A 248 8.46 -17.44 5.46
N ASP A 249 7.95 -16.49 6.26
CA ASP A 249 7.26 -15.31 5.76
C ASP A 249 8.24 -14.21 5.36
N GLN A 250 8.40 -14.01 4.05
CA GLN A 250 9.28 -12.97 3.49
C GLN A 250 8.97 -11.55 3.98
N SER A 251 7.71 -11.26 4.32
CA SER A 251 7.30 -9.90 4.75
C SER A 251 7.95 -9.50 6.06
N LEU A 252 8.16 -10.47 6.95
CA LEU A 252 8.81 -10.26 8.25
C LEU A 252 10.29 -9.95 8.07
N TRP A 253 10.98 -10.68 7.20
CA TRP A 253 12.40 -10.44 6.92
C TRP A 253 12.65 -9.09 6.26
N PHE A 254 11.74 -8.60 5.42
CA PHE A 254 11.86 -7.23 4.89
C PHE A 254 11.69 -6.18 5.99
N TYR A 255 10.82 -6.41 6.97
CA TYR A 255 10.70 -5.51 8.11
C TYR A 255 11.95 -5.56 8.99
N HIS A 256 12.45 -6.76 9.31
CA HIS A 256 13.71 -6.95 10.02
C HIS A 256 14.86 -6.22 9.32
N GLN A 257 15.03 -6.41 8.00
CA GLN A 257 16.06 -5.71 7.23
C GLN A 257 15.94 -4.18 7.32
N ASN A 258 14.71 -3.66 7.37
CA ASN A 258 14.50 -2.22 7.58
C ASN A 258 14.94 -1.77 8.98
N LEU A 259 14.68 -2.58 10.02
CA LEU A 259 15.18 -2.28 11.37
C LEU A 259 16.71 -2.29 11.41
N MET A 260 17.35 -3.22 10.70
CA MET A 260 18.83 -3.29 10.60
C MET A 260 19.44 -2.04 9.96
N CYS A 261 18.72 -1.31 9.10
CA CYS A 261 19.17 -0.02 8.58
C CYS A 261 19.47 1.01 9.69
N THR A 262 18.85 0.86 10.88
CA THR A 262 19.12 1.71 12.04
C THR A 262 20.56 1.61 12.51
N PHE A 263 21.20 0.48 12.26
CA PHE A 263 22.60 0.23 12.67
C PHE A 263 23.62 0.58 11.58
N ASP A 264 23.19 0.96 10.37
CA ASP A 264 24.12 1.43 9.32
C ASP A 264 24.53 2.89 9.60
N PRO A 265 25.84 3.17 9.88
CA PRO A 265 26.29 4.53 10.13
C PRO A 265 26.01 5.52 8.99
N ALA A 266 25.96 5.02 7.73
CA ALA A 266 25.69 5.84 6.57
C ALA A 266 24.21 6.30 6.48
N LEU A 267 23.30 5.61 7.17
CA LEU A 267 21.85 5.89 7.18
C LEU A 267 21.37 6.52 8.49
N SER A 268 22.26 6.76 9.47
CA SER A 268 21.89 7.15 10.83
C SER A 268 20.89 8.31 10.92
N GLY A 269 21.07 9.37 10.15
CA GLY A 269 20.18 10.55 10.16
C GLY A 269 18.76 10.30 9.67
N GLN A 270 18.46 9.12 9.08
CA GLN A 270 17.18 8.77 8.51
C GLN A 270 16.50 7.60 9.23
N THR A 271 16.94 7.30 10.47
CA THR A 271 16.47 6.14 11.24
C THR A 271 15.78 6.54 12.53
N MET A 272 15.10 5.57 13.16
CA MET A 272 14.39 5.82 14.41
C MET A 272 15.32 6.15 15.60
N ALA A 273 16.59 5.69 15.58
CA ALA A 273 17.59 5.95 16.61
C ALA A 273 18.89 6.49 15.99
N PRO A 274 18.92 7.79 15.58
CA PRO A 274 20.01 8.37 14.80
C PRO A 274 21.34 8.45 15.60
N ASN A 275 21.27 8.58 16.92
CA ASN A 275 22.41 8.90 17.77
C ASN A 275 23.07 7.66 18.42
N LEU A 276 22.82 6.45 17.87
CA LEU A 276 23.53 5.25 18.34
C LEU A 276 25.03 5.38 18.08
N THR A 277 25.85 5.06 19.11
CA THR A 277 27.30 4.96 18.98
C THR A 277 27.71 3.66 18.27
N ASN A 278 28.92 3.62 17.70
CA ASN A 278 29.42 2.40 17.07
C ASN A 278 29.54 1.19 18.04
N PRO A 279 29.90 1.34 19.30
CA PRO A 279 29.82 0.24 20.28
C PRO A 279 28.39 -0.28 20.47
N GLU A 280 27.39 0.60 20.60
CA GLU A 280 25.98 0.21 20.73
C GLU A 280 25.52 -0.52 19.47
N ARG A 281 25.82 0.00 18.27
CA ARG A 281 25.48 -0.67 16.99
C ARG A 281 26.05 -2.08 16.91
N ARG A 282 27.33 -2.26 17.28
CA ARG A 282 27.94 -3.58 17.30
C ARG A 282 27.24 -4.55 18.24
N GLU A 283 26.86 -4.08 19.41
CA GLU A 283 26.18 -4.91 20.40
C GLU A 283 24.78 -5.34 19.89
N TYR A 284 24.02 -4.43 19.28
CA TYR A 284 22.74 -4.78 18.64
C TYR A 284 22.92 -5.81 17.53
N ILE A 285 23.85 -5.56 16.60
CA ILE A 285 24.07 -6.47 15.47
C ILE A 285 24.54 -7.85 15.95
N ARG A 286 25.40 -7.90 16.96
CA ARG A 286 25.85 -9.18 17.56
C ARG A 286 24.68 -9.98 18.12
N ARG A 287 23.80 -9.34 18.87
CA ARG A 287 22.59 -9.98 19.41
C ARG A 287 21.66 -10.47 18.30
N GLU A 288 21.49 -9.67 17.27
CA GLU A 288 20.66 -10.08 16.13
C GLU A 288 21.23 -11.31 15.42
N ILE A 289 22.55 -11.38 15.24
CA ILE A 289 23.19 -12.55 14.64
C ILE A 289 22.96 -13.79 15.53
N GLU A 290 23.12 -13.67 16.84
CA GLU A 290 22.88 -14.76 17.79
C GLU A 290 21.44 -15.27 17.74
N GLU A 291 20.45 -14.36 17.81
CA GLU A 291 19.02 -14.68 17.70
C GLU A 291 18.68 -15.36 16.37
N ILE A 292 19.27 -14.89 15.26
CA ILE A 292 19.01 -15.49 13.95
C ILE A 292 19.74 -16.84 13.79
N GLU A 293 20.94 -17.01 14.35
CA GLU A 293 21.63 -18.30 14.36
C GLU A 293 20.82 -19.34 15.13
N GLU A 294 20.16 -18.98 16.24
CA GLU A 294 19.27 -19.88 16.98
C GLU A 294 18.05 -20.33 16.15
N MET A 295 17.57 -19.47 15.24
CA MET A 295 16.44 -19.84 14.35
C MET A 295 16.80 -20.91 13.31
N LEU A 296 18.08 -21.21 13.09
CA LEU A 296 18.50 -22.29 12.20
C LEU A 296 18.10 -23.68 12.73
N ASP A 297 18.00 -23.85 14.05
CA ASP A 297 17.57 -25.11 14.63
C ASP A 297 16.09 -25.39 14.28
N GLY A 298 15.87 -26.32 13.36
CA GLY A 298 14.57 -26.70 12.84
C GLY A 298 14.04 -25.87 11.66
N ALA A 299 14.87 -24.96 11.08
CA ALA A 299 14.55 -24.18 9.87
C ALA A 299 15.75 -24.06 8.94
N GLU A 300 16.57 -25.09 8.83
CA GLU A 300 17.80 -25.12 8.04
C GLU A 300 17.54 -24.95 6.53
N ASP A 301 16.32 -25.18 6.07
CA ASP A 301 15.89 -24.98 4.69
C ASP A 301 15.33 -23.57 4.42
N CYS A 302 15.31 -22.68 5.43
CA CYS A 302 14.84 -21.32 5.29
C CYS A 302 15.90 -20.38 4.73
N LYS A 303 15.84 -20.11 3.44
CA LYS A 303 16.79 -19.20 2.75
C LYS A 303 16.88 -17.79 3.34
N TYR A 304 15.83 -17.30 3.98
CA TYR A 304 15.80 -15.94 4.53
C TYR A 304 16.68 -15.78 5.76
N ILE A 305 16.84 -16.85 6.56
CA ILE A 305 17.75 -16.89 7.71
C ILE A 305 19.19 -16.66 7.22
N TYR A 306 19.64 -17.45 6.24
CA TYR A 306 20.99 -17.30 5.69
C TYR A 306 21.24 -15.93 5.07
N GLN A 307 20.23 -15.39 4.37
CA GLN A 307 20.34 -14.03 3.84
C GLN A 307 20.49 -12.99 4.93
N ALA A 308 19.70 -13.08 6.02
CA ALA A 308 19.75 -12.15 7.13
C ALA A 308 21.09 -12.24 7.88
N LEU A 309 21.62 -13.45 8.11
CA LEU A 309 22.94 -13.66 8.71
C LEU A 309 24.06 -12.99 7.90
N ILE A 310 24.02 -13.15 6.56
CA ILE A 310 24.98 -12.50 5.67
C ILE A 310 24.84 -10.98 5.76
N ASP A 311 23.61 -10.44 5.67
CA ASP A 311 23.37 -9.00 5.69
C ASP A 311 23.81 -8.37 7.02
N CYS A 312 23.53 -9.02 8.16
CA CYS A 312 23.96 -8.58 9.50
C CYS A 312 25.48 -8.63 9.66
N THR A 313 26.14 -9.69 9.19
CA THR A 313 27.61 -9.82 9.29
C THR A 313 28.31 -8.78 8.40
N VAL A 314 27.79 -8.50 7.20
CA VAL A 314 28.30 -7.40 6.37
C VAL A 314 28.10 -6.05 7.05
N LEU A 315 26.95 -5.85 7.70
CA LEU A 315 26.67 -4.63 8.44
C LEU A 315 27.62 -4.45 9.64
N ALA A 316 27.90 -5.52 10.40
CA ALA A 316 28.89 -5.51 11.46
C ALA A 316 30.28 -5.07 10.95
N SER A 317 30.70 -5.63 9.82
CA SER A 317 31.98 -5.27 9.17
C SER A 317 32.06 -3.79 8.76
N LYS A 318 30.91 -3.22 8.30
CA LYS A 318 30.84 -1.77 8.01
C LYS A 318 31.02 -0.92 9.26
N VAL A 319 30.40 -1.31 10.39
CA VAL A 319 30.53 -0.59 11.67
C VAL A 319 31.93 -0.69 12.24
N GLU A 320 32.61 -1.83 12.01
CA GLU A 320 33.99 -2.06 12.46
C GLU A 320 35.05 -1.48 11.50
N GLY A 321 34.68 -1.16 10.29
CA GLY A 321 35.59 -0.69 9.23
C GLY A 321 36.44 -1.78 8.60
N ARG A 322 36.24 -3.05 8.96
CA ARG A 322 36.93 -4.21 8.39
C ARG A 322 36.08 -5.48 8.52
N MET A 323 36.30 -6.44 7.64
CA MET A 323 35.74 -7.78 7.74
C MET A 323 36.79 -8.76 8.24
N SER A 324 36.49 -9.56 9.25
CA SER A 324 37.39 -10.58 9.77
C SER A 324 37.48 -11.79 8.83
N SER A 325 38.56 -12.61 8.99
CA SER A 325 38.66 -13.88 8.25
C SER A 325 37.57 -14.87 8.61
N ASP A 326 37.16 -14.87 9.89
CA ASP A 326 36.09 -15.73 10.40
C ASP A 326 34.73 -15.35 9.82
N ASP A 327 34.44 -14.04 9.73
CA ASP A 327 33.22 -13.56 9.11
C ASP A 327 33.15 -13.92 7.63
N GLN A 328 34.28 -13.76 6.92
CA GLN A 328 34.37 -14.21 5.52
C GLN A 328 34.11 -15.69 5.37
N GLN A 329 34.62 -16.52 6.27
CA GLN A 329 34.40 -17.96 6.24
C GLN A 329 32.95 -18.32 6.53
N LYS A 330 32.33 -17.69 7.55
CA LYS A 330 30.90 -17.84 7.87
C LYS A 330 30.02 -17.49 6.66
N ILE A 331 30.24 -16.30 6.07
CA ILE A 331 29.48 -15.83 4.89
C ILE A 331 29.62 -16.81 3.72
N ARG A 332 30.79 -17.36 3.45
CA ARG A 332 30.99 -18.37 2.39
C ARG A 332 30.19 -19.63 2.67
N GLY A 333 30.13 -20.10 3.92
CA GLY A 333 29.29 -21.21 4.32
C GLY A 333 27.81 -20.94 4.04
N TRP A 334 27.28 -19.83 4.51
CA TRP A 334 25.87 -19.44 4.29
C TRP A 334 25.54 -19.21 2.80
N LEU A 335 26.48 -18.69 2.02
CA LEU A 335 26.30 -18.55 0.55
C LEU A 335 26.24 -19.92 -0.13
N SER A 336 26.97 -20.93 0.36
CA SER A 336 26.87 -22.29 -0.17
C SER A 336 25.45 -22.84 -0.02
N GLU A 337 24.85 -22.68 1.16
CA GLU A 337 23.47 -23.09 1.41
C GLU A 337 22.47 -22.28 0.57
N LEU A 338 22.62 -20.95 0.50
CA LEU A 338 21.74 -20.11 -0.31
C LEU A 338 21.73 -20.48 -1.79
N LYS A 339 22.87 -20.89 -2.36
CA LYS A 339 22.95 -21.32 -3.77
C LYS A 339 22.12 -22.59 -4.02
N GLN A 340 21.96 -23.45 -3.00
CA GLN A 340 21.14 -24.66 -3.06
C GLN A 340 19.66 -24.34 -2.82
N LEU A 341 19.35 -23.50 -1.82
CA LEU A 341 17.99 -23.18 -1.40
C LEU A 341 17.29 -22.18 -2.34
N ASP A 342 18.07 -21.36 -3.07
CA ASP A 342 17.51 -20.30 -3.97
C ASP A 342 18.11 -20.38 -5.39
N PRO A 343 17.95 -21.51 -6.11
CA PRO A 343 18.58 -21.76 -7.39
C PRO A 343 18.18 -20.75 -8.47
N LEU A 344 16.95 -20.18 -8.38
CA LEU A 344 16.50 -19.16 -9.33
C LEU A 344 17.25 -17.83 -9.20
N ARG A 345 17.93 -17.57 -8.08
CA ARG A 345 18.75 -16.39 -7.84
C ARG A 345 20.24 -16.70 -7.72
N GLN A 346 20.68 -17.86 -8.15
CA GLN A 346 22.08 -18.31 -8.05
C GLN A 346 23.08 -17.28 -8.60
N GLY A 347 22.76 -16.62 -9.74
CA GLY A 347 23.59 -15.56 -10.30
C GLY A 347 23.86 -14.42 -9.32
N ARG A 348 22.85 -13.97 -8.56
CA ARG A 348 23.01 -12.94 -7.53
C ARG A 348 23.99 -13.38 -6.44
N TRP A 349 23.90 -14.63 -5.99
CA TRP A 349 24.75 -15.15 -4.93
C TRP A 349 26.20 -15.32 -5.39
N LEU A 350 26.42 -15.72 -6.63
CA LEU A 350 27.75 -15.78 -7.25
C LEU A 350 28.38 -14.38 -7.41
N ASP A 351 27.61 -13.38 -7.81
CA ASP A 351 28.11 -12.00 -7.92
C ASP A 351 28.49 -11.43 -6.55
N PHE A 352 27.68 -11.71 -5.53
CA PHE A 352 27.99 -11.31 -4.17
C PHE A 352 29.25 -11.98 -3.65
N GLU A 353 29.44 -13.29 -3.86
CA GLU A 353 30.65 -14.02 -3.49
C GLU A 353 31.91 -13.42 -4.14
N ARG A 354 31.83 -13.05 -5.43
CA ARG A 354 32.95 -12.36 -6.13
C ARG A 354 33.27 -11.00 -5.51
N SER A 355 32.28 -10.31 -4.98
CA SER A 355 32.49 -9.00 -4.31
C SER A 355 33.24 -9.11 -2.99
N LEU A 356 33.14 -10.24 -2.29
CA LEU A 356 33.87 -10.51 -1.04
C LEU A 356 35.37 -10.78 -1.26
N CYS A 357 35.78 -11.10 -2.49
CA CYS A 357 37.17 -11.37 -2.84
C CYS A 357 37.93 -10.11 -3.33
N ARG A 358 37.25 -8.97 -3.41
CA ARG A 358 37.83 -7.66 -3.78
C ARG A 358 38.08 -6.80 -2.55
#